data_02a0f337d5186352d012f0e62b5c62e4
#
_entry.id   02a0f337d5186352d012f0e62b5c62e4
#
_cell.length_a   1.000
_cell.length_b   1.000
_cell.length_c   1.000
_cell.angle_alpha   90.00
_cell.angle_beta   90.00
_cell.angle_gamma   90.00
#
_symmetry.space_group_name_H-M   'P 1'
#
loop_
_entity.id
_entity.type
_entity.pdbx_description
1 polymer ?
#
loop_
_entity_poly.entity_id
_entity_poly.type
_entity_poly.pdbx_seq_one_letter_code
_entity_poly.pdbx_strand_id
1 'polypeptide(L)'
;YYDLVAGQPKLTDNTADTAWTALRADGDPAAAPVHAVVTTEQQVFQRSSSIPDAKNAVASWLPPGPVALADYPTVLLSGTWLSEEQVSAASEFARFMHKPEQLAQLASAGFRAEGASPKGNDVVDFGPIGEPLAVGDEALRATLADALTSPATGSATTVMLDQALSGDEGGKPRLANVTGALDNRIRALPTNSAVGLWTFNGVESRSVVPLGPLSDPVGGQPRTAALSGALQGMAPSGSGAVSFTTLRIVYNDALANYRPGQANSVLVITQGPHTDQSLDAAGLQDFVKSAADPNRPIAINVIDLGDDPDRGTWEAVAQASGGSYQNVGASDSPELATAVTTLVS
;
A
#
# COMPACT_ATOMS: atom_id res chain seq x y z
N TYR A 1 -0.19 -0.59 -4.53
CA TYR A 1 -0.96 0.52 -3.99
C TYR A 1 -0.26 1.18 -2.79
N TYR A 2 0.06 0.43 -1.74
CA TYR A 2 0.71 0.95 -0.53
C TYR A 2 2.07 1.62 -0.83
N ASP A 3 2.86 1.07 -1.75
CA ASP A 3 4.13 1.65 -2.16
C ASP A 3 3.94 2.98 -2.89
N LEU A 4 2.89 3.11 -3.71
CA LEU A 4 2.54 4.37 -4.36
C LEU A 4 2.12 5.44 -3.35
N VAL A 5 1.33 5.07 -2.34
CA VAL A 5 0.89 6.00 -1.29
C VAL A 5 2.04 6.36 -0.35
N ALA A 6 2.87 5.38 0.03
CA ALA A 6 4.04 5.61 0.87
C ALA A 6 5.13 6.46 0.18
N GLY A 7 5.22 6.36 -1.16
CA GLY A 7 6.12 7.17 -1.98
C GLY A 7 5.61 8.56 -2.33
N GLN A 8 4.39 8.94 -1.89
CA GLN A 8 3.89 10.28 -2.13
C GLN A 8 4.72 11.33 -1.38
N PRO A 9 5.09 12.44 -2.03
CA PRO A 9 5.80 13.51 -1.37
C PRO A 9 4.92 14.14 -0.28
N LYS A 10 5.51 14.49 0.84
CA LYS A 10 4.83 15.24 1.92
C LYS A 10 4.74 16.71 1.51
N LEU A 11 3.62 17.09 0.93
CA LEU A 11 3.31 18.47 0.59
C LEU A 11 2.48 19.14 1.70
N THR A 12 2.40 20.47 1.67
CA THR A 12 1.59 21.25 2.64
C THR A 12 0.10 20.96 2.52
N ASP A 13 -0.35 20.62 1.31
CA ASP A 13 -1.68 20.13 1.00
C ASP A 13 -1.63 19.15 -0.19
N ASN A 14 -2.74 18.50 -0.51
CA ASN A 14 -2.85 17.55 -1.61
C ASN A 14 -3.44 18.18 -2.88
N THR A 15 -3.15 19.45 -3.14
CA THR A 15 -3.63 20.12 -4.35
C THR A 15 -2.67 19.96 -5.53
N ALA A 16 -3.23 19.97 -6.74
CA ALA A 16 -2.43 19.96 -7.96
C ALA A 16 -1.53 21.20 -8.06
N ASP A 17 -1.95 22.34 -7.50
CA ASP A 17 -1.18 23.58 -7.52
C ASP A 17 0.07 23.49 -6.65
N THR A 18 -0.05 22.94 -5.45
CA THR A 18 1.10 22.71 -4.57
C THR A 18 2.07 21.70 -5.17
N ALA A 19 1.57 20.59 -5.75
CA ALA A 19 2.39 19.60 -6.44
C ALA A 19 3.13 20.21 -7.65
N TRP A 20 2.45 21.04 -8.45
CA TRP A 20 3.04 21.73 -9.60
C TRP A 20 4.10 22.74 -9.18
N THR A 21 3.88 23.46 -8.08
CA THR A 21 4.85 24.41 -7.53
C THR A 21 6.09 23.67 -7.02
N ALA A 22 5.90 22.55 -6.32
CA ALA A 22 6.98 21.72 -5.82
C ALA A 22 7.81 21.06 -6.93
N LEU A 23 7.16 20.65 -8.04
CA LEU A 23 7.84 20.13 -9.25
C LEU A 23 8.79 21.17 -9.87
N ARG A 24 8.49 22.46 -9.72
CA ARG A 24 9.25 23.58 -10.28
C ARG A 24 10.10 24.32 -9.26
N ALA A 25 10.28 23.76 -8.08
CA ALA A 25 11.11 24.38 -7.06
C ALA A 25 12.54 24.60 -7.61
N ASP A 26 13.09 25.80 -7.37
CA ASP A 26 14.45 26.15 -7.78
C ASP A 26 15.47 25.25 -7.06
N GLY A 27 16.47 24.77 -7.80
CA GLY A 27 17.54 23.97 -7.24
C GLY A 27 17.91 22.78 -8.12
N ASP A 28 18.53 21.78 -7.51
CA ASP A 28 18.86 20.52 -8.15
C ASP A 28 17.57 19.71 -8.39
N PRO A 29 17.19 19.41 -9.65
CA PRO A 29 16.01 18.59 -9.94
C PRO A 29 16.02 17.21 -9.26
N ALA A 30 17.20 16.65 -8.98
CA ALA A 30 17.32 15.37 -8.29
C ALA A 30 16.96 15.46 -6.79
N ALA A 31 17.04 16.65 -6.21
CA ALA A 31 16.65 16.91 -4.81
C ALA A 31 15.24 17.48 -4.67
N ALA A 32 14.52 17.69 -5.78
CA ALA A 32 13.15 18.22 -5.74
C ALA A 32 12.20 17.29 -4.97
N PRO A 33 11.27 17.83 -4.17
CA PRO A 33 10.31 17.00 -3.42
C PRO A 33 9.29 16.29 -4.33
N VAL A 34 9.10 16.78 -5.56
CA VAL A 34 8.21 16.21 -6.57
C VAL A 34 8.94 16.11 -7.89
N HIS A 35 9.00 14.92 -8.48
CA HIS A 35 9.67 14.68 -9.77
C HIS A 35 8.70 14.53 -10.94
N ALA A 36 7.44 14.17 -10.67
CA ALA A 36 6.39 14.04 -11.67
C ALA A 36 5.02 14.32 -11.06
N VAL A 37 4.12 14.88 -11.85
CA VAL A 37 2.71 15.10 -11.49
C VAL A 37 1.84 14.47 -12.55
N VAL A 38 0.92 13.58 -12.14
CA VAL A 38 -0.09 13.01 -13.02
C VAL A 38 -1.22 14.03 -13.17
N THR A 39 -1.46 14.46 -14.40
CA THR A 39 -2.48 15.46 -14.72
C THR A 39 -2.97 15.31 -16.15
N THR A 40 -3.94 16.11 -16.56
CA THR A 40 -4.43 16.08 -17.95
C THR A 40 -3.50 16.85 -18.88
N GLU A 41 -3.44 16.46 -20.15
CA GLU A 41 -2.72 17.15 -21.23
C GLU A 41 -3.13 18.62 -21.31
N GLN A 42 -4.41 18.91 -21.14
CA GLN A 42 -4.97 20.26 -21.09
C GLN A 42 -4.38 21.10 -19.94
N GLN A 43 -4.26 20.54 -18.76
CA GLN A 43 -3.66 21.22 -17.59
C GLN A 43 -2.17 21.50 -17.81
N VAL A 44 -1.43 20.54 -18.38
CA VAL A 44 -0.02 20.75 -18.73
C VAL A 44 0.11 21.90 -19.74
N PHE A 45 -0.74 21.90 -20.79
CA PHE A 45 -0.74 22.97 -21.80
C PHE A 45 -1.01 24.35 -21.19
N GLN A 46 -2.06 24.49 -20.40
CA GLN A 46 -2.40 25.79 -19.76
C GLN A 46 -1.29 26.29 -18.85
N ARG A 47 -0.77 25.41 -17.99
CA ARG A 47 0.24 25.77 -17.00
C ARG A 47 1.58 26.10 -17.68
N SER A 48 1.99 25.31 -18.66
CA SER A 48 3.24 25.55 -19.39
C SER A 48 3.20 26.83 -20.25
N SER A 49 2.03 27.20 -20.78
CA SER A 49 1.86 28.42 -21.58
C SER A 49 2.16 29.73 -20.81
N SER A 50 2.12 29.68 -19.48
CA SER A 50 2.43 30.83 -18.62
C SER A 50 3.88 30.84 -18.10
N ILE A 51 4.69 29.85 -18.45
CA ILE A 51 6.06 29.69 -17.95
C ILE A 51 7.04 30.22 -19.00
N PRO A 52 7.89 31.20 -18.68
CA PRO A 52 9.00 31.57 -19.55
C PRO A 52 9.95 30.38 -19.74
N ASP A 53 10.33 30.08 -20.99
CA ASP A 53 11.23 28.97 -21.34
C ASP A 53 10.76 27.60 -20.80
N ALA A 54 9.45 27.34 -20.91
CA ALA A 54 8.77 26.17 -20.35
C ALA A 54 9.42 24.84 -20.73
N LYS A 55 9.94 24.70 -21.95
CA LYS A 55 10.61 23.48 -22.45
C LYS A 55 11.84 23.06 -21.63
N ASN A 56 12.50 23.99 -20.95
CA ASN A 56 13.64 23.73 -20.09
C ASN A 56 13.24 23.53 -18.62
N ALA A 57 11.99 23.86 -18.27
CA ALA A 57 11.48 23.76 -16.91
C ALA A 57 10.63 22.50 -16.67
N VAL A 58 9.86 22.06 -17.68
CA VAL A 58 8.95 20.92 -17.58
C VAL A 58 8.89 20.16 -18.90
N ALA A 59 8.61 18.87 -18.83
CA ALA A 59 8.34 18.02 -19.99
C ALA A 59 6.99 17.31 -19.83
N SER A 60 6.23 17.21 -20.91
CA SER A 60 5.04 16.36 -20.99
C SER A 60 5.45 14.97 -21.45
N TRP A 61 4.94 13.96 -20.79
CA TRP A 61 5.13 12.57 -21.20
C TRP A 61 3.80 11.83 -21.17
N LEU A 62 3.41 11.32 -22.32
CA LEU A 62 2.26 10.44 -22.45
C LEU A 62 2.75 8.98 -22.41
N PRO A 63 2.31 8.18 -21.42
CA PRO A 63 2.72 6.78 -21.34
C PRO A 63 2.32 6.01 -22.62
N PRO A 64 3.15 5.07 -23.10
CA PRO A 64 2.78 4.20 -24.21
C PRO A 64 1.67 3.22 -23.78
N GLY A 65 0.77 2.89 -24.72
CA GLY A 65 -0.33 1.96 -24.45
C GLY A 65 -1.67 2.66 -24.23
N PRO A 66 -2.61 2.02 -23.52
CA PRO A 66 -3.91 2.62 -23.23
C PRO A 66 -3.80 3.88 -22.40
N VAL A 67 -4.58 4.90 -22.72
CA VAL A 67 -4.53 6.21 -22.07
C VAL A 67 -5.78 6.48 -21.25
N ALA A 68 -5.61 7.08 -20.07
CA ALA A 68 -6.71 7.58 -19.27
C ALA A 68 -7.28 8.85 -19.92
N LEU A 69 -8.57 8.82 -20.29
CA LEU A 69 -9.27 9.96 -20.85
C LEU A 69 -10.09 10.65 -19.75
N ALA A 70 -9.92 11.97 -19.60
CA ALA A 70 -10.84 12.81 -18.86
C ALA A 70 -11.90 13.32 -19.85
N ASP A 71 -13.07 12.70 -19.84
CA ASP A 71 -14.21 13.08 -20.69
C ASP A 71 -15.06 14.15 -19.99
N TYR A 72 -15.45 15.18 -20.71
CA TYR A 72 -16.28 16.30 -20.25
C TYR A 72 -17.59 16.34 -21.08
N PRO A 73 -18.51 15.39 -20.87
CA PRO A 73 -19.73 15.33 -21.65
C PRO A 73 -20.71 16.45 -21.30
N THR A 74 -21.43 16.94 -22.31
CA THR A 74 -22.62 17.78 -22.07
C THR A 74 -23.83 16.86 -21.86
N VAL A 75 -24.36 16.84 -20.62
CA VAL A 75 -25.51 16.02 -20.26
C VAL A 75 -26.75 16.86 -20.11
N LEU A 76 -27.79 16.57 -20.90
CA LEU A 76 -29.10 17.18 -20.74
C LEU A 76 -29.95 16.33 -19.78
N LEU A 77 -30.36 16.95 -18.67
CA LEU A 77 -31.25 16.31 -17.71
C LEU A 77 -32.70 16.42 -18.17
N SER A 78 -33.50 15.41 -17.88
CA SER A 78 -34.96 15.41 -18.08
C SER A 78 -35.69 14.85 -16.88
N GLY A 79 -36.84 15.39 -16.56
CA GLY A 79 -37.66 14.95 -15.43
C GLY A 79 -38.86 15.86 -15.20
N THR A 80 -39.84 15.40 -14.41
CA THR A 80 -41.08 16.15 -14.08
C THR A 80 -40.81 17.39 -13.18
N TRP A 81 -39.60 17.53 -12.69
CA TRP A 81 -39.12 18.64 -11.87
C TRP A 81 -38.53 19.80 -12.69
N LEU A 82 -38.44 19.65 -14.02
CA LEU A 82 -37.93 20.67 -14.94
C LEU A 82 -39.10 21.31 -15.69
N SER A 83 -39.08 22.65 -15.83
CA SER A 83 -40.00 23.36 -16.71
C SER A 83 -39.57 23.24 -18.16
N GLU A 84 -40.51 23.46 -19.12
CA GLU A 84 -40.20 23.47 -20.55
C GLU A 84 -39.16 24.54 -20.91
N GLU A 85 -39.20 25.71 -20.25
CA GLU A 85 -38.20 26.76 -20.44
C GLU A 85 -36.80 26.31 -20.03
N GLN A 86 -36.68 25.57 -18.90
CA GLN A 86 -35.39 25.04 -18.42
C GLN A 86 -34.85 24.03 -19.40
N VAL A 87 -35.64 23.10 -19.91
CA VAL A 87 -35.22 22.10 -20.89
C VAL A 87 -34.84 22.80 -22.20
N SER A 88 -35.59 23.80 -22.65
CA SER A 88 -35.29 24.59 -23.84
C SER A 88 -33.95 25.32 -23.70
N ALA A 89 -33.75 26.03 -22.58
CA ALA A 89 -32.50 26.75 -22.29
C ALA A 89 -31.29 25.83 -22.26
N ALA A 90 -31.40 24.65 -21.60
CA ALA A 90 -30.35 23.67 -21.57
C ALA A 90 -29.99 23.14 -22.97
N SER A 91 -31.02 22.91 -23.78
CA SER A 91 -30.84 22.47 -25.18
C SER A 91 -30.18 23.55 -26.06
N GLU A 92 -30.54 24.83 -25.85
CA GLU A 92 -29.87 25.97 -26.50
C GLU A 92 -28.41 26.07 -26.09
N PHE A 93 -28.11 25.92 -24.78
CA PHE A 93 -26.74 25.93 -24.29
C PHE A 93 -25.91 24.79 -24.91
N ALA A 94 -26.46 23.58 -24.94
CA ALA A 94 -25.77 22.45 -25.59
C ALA A 94 -25.48 22.75 -27.07
N ARG A 95 -26.46 23.25 -27.84
CA ARG A 95 -26.25 23.67 -29.25
C ARG A 95 -25.21 24.79 -29.37
N PHE A 96 -25.21 25.74 -28.43
CA PHE A 96 -24.22 26.81 -28.42
C PHE A 96 -22.81 26.25 -28.24
N MET A 97 -22.60 25.34 -27.29
CA MET A 97 -21.29 24.75 -27.01
C MET A 97 -20.74 23.93 -28.18
N HIS A 98 -21.61 23.36 -29.02
CA HIS A 98 -21.21 22.62 -30.24
C HIS A 98 -21.05 23.48 -31.49
N LYS A 99 -21.17 24.82 -31.41
CA LYS A 99 -20.85 25.69 -32.56
C LYS A 99 -19.35 25.67 -32.86
N PRO A 100 -18.94 25.75 -34.14
CA PRO A 100 -17.53 25.74 -34.52
C PRO A 100 -16.66 26.75 -33.81
N GLU A 101 -17.20 27.96 -33.53
CA GLU A 101 -16.49 29.02 -32.82
C GLU A 101 -16.20 28.63 -31.37
N GLN A 102 -17.17 27.93 -30.71
CA GLN A 102 -17.00 27.50 -29.30
C GLN A 102 -16.03 26.31 -29.22
N LEU A 103 -16.13 25.36 -30.15
CA LEU A 103 -15.18 24.25 -30.27
C LEU A 103 -13.74 24.76 -30.54
N ALA A 104 -13.59 25.80 -31.36
CA ALA A 104 -12.32 26.44 -31.60
C ALA A 104 -11.76 27.15 -30.33
N GLN A 105 -12.64 27.74 -29.50
CA GLN A 105 -12.22 28.31 -28.20
C GLN A 105 -11.78 27.22 -27.22
N LEU A 106 -12.50 26.10 -27.14
CA LEU A 106 -12.10 24.95 -26.34
C LEU A 106 -10.72 24.40 -26.81
N ALA A 107 -10.54 24.28 -28.12
CA ALA A 107 -9.25 23.86 -28.67
C ALA A 107 -8.12 24.84 -28.33
N SER A 108 -8.36 26.13 -28.37
CA SER A 108 -7.36 27.15 -27.96
C SER A 108 -7.03 27.09 -26.47
N ALA A 109 -7.95 26.59 -25.65
CA ALA A 109 -7.71 26.32 -24.22
C ALA A 109 -7.05 24.96 -23.94
N GLY A 110 -6.71 24.20 -24.98
CA GLY A 110 -6.02 22.90 -24.86
C GLY A 110 -6.95 21.68 -24.74
N PHE A 111 -8.26 21.85 -24.96
CA PHE A 111 -9.19 20.72 -24.99
C PHE A 111 -9.24 20.11 -26.39
N ARG A 112 -9.21 18.79 -26.48
CA ARG A 112 -9.53 18.06 -27.72
C ARG A 112 -11.05 18.07 -27.87
N ALA A 113 -11.54 18.65 -28.94
CA ALA A 113 -12.95 18.75 -29.25
C ALA A 113 -13.24 18.16 -30.64
N GLU A 114 -14.45 17.67 -30.85
CA GLU A 114 -14.84 17.13 -32.13
C GLU A 114 -14.73 18.19 -33.27
N GLY A 115 -13.97 17.87 -34.32
CA GLY A 115 -13.73 18.79 -35.41
C GLY A 115 -12.80 19.98 -35.14
N ALA A 116 -12.22 20.06 -33.93
CA ALA A 116 -11.26 21.09 -33.57
C ALA A 116 -10.11 20.49 -32.73
N SER A 117 -8.89 20.64 -33.20
CA SER A 117 -7.68 20.17 -32.53
C SER A 117 -6.90 21.33 -31.91
N PRO A 118 -6.41 21.21 -30.66
CA PRO A 118 -5.53 22.23 -30.07
C PRO A 118 -4.22 22.33 -30.85
N LYS A 119 -3.65 23.53 -30.88
CA LYS A 119 -2.27 23.72 -31.33
C LYS A 119 -1.36 23.52 -30.14
N GLY A 120 -0.32 22.70 -30.31
CA GLY A 120 0.69 22.48 -29.27
C GLY A 120 1.48 23.75 -28.93
N ASN A 121 2.22 23.64 -27.83
CA ASN A 121 3.25 24.61 -27.43
C ASN A 121 4.60 23.88 -27.30
N ASP A 122 5.59 24.52 -26.73
CA ASP A 122 6.94 23.95 -26.58
C ASP A 122 7.01 22.72 -25.63
N VAL A 123 5.93 22.42 -24.91
CA VAL A 123 5.85 21.33 -23.91
C VAL A 123 4.85 20.23 -24.33
N VAL A 124 3.74 20.61 -24.95
CA VAL A 124 2.64 19.70 -25.34
C VAL A 124 2.41 19.80 -26.83
N ASP A 125 2.47 18.70 -27.55
CA ASP A 125 2.29 18.64 -29.02
C ASP A 125 0.91 18.19 -29.48
N PHE A 126 0.07 17.66 -28.56
CA PHE A 126 -1.25 17.07 -28.86
C PHE A 126 -1.22 16.02 -29.97
N GLY A 127 -0.20 15.18 -30.01
CA GLY A 127 -0.10 14.07 -30.95
C GLY A 127 -1.27 13.08 -30.84
N PRO A 128 -1.31 12.03 -31.67
CA PRO A 128 -2.35 11.03 -31.58
C PRO A 128 -2.35 10.35 -30.19
N ILE A 129 -3.53 10.13 -29.63
CA ILE A 129 -3.69 9.37 -28.38
C ILE A 129 -3.95 7.90 -28.71
N GLY A 130 -3.50 7.00 -27.82
CA GLY A 130 -3.77 5.57 -27.90
C GLY A 130 -5.22 5.21 -27.58
N GLU A 131 -5.51 3.92 -27.57
CA GLU A 131 -6.82 3.41 -27.16
C GLU A 131 -7.16 3.87 -25.73
N PRO A 132 -8.42 4.22 -25.46
CA PRO A 132 -8.84 4.57 -24.10
C PRO A 132 -8.60 3.43 -23.11
N LEU A 133 -8.11 3.76 -21.94
CA LEU A 133 -7.99 2.80 -20.84
C LEU A 133 -9.40 2.38 -20.39
N ALA A 134 -9.78 1.15 -20.70
CA ALA A 134 -11.01 0.56 -20.19
C ALA A 134 -10.72 -0.01 -18.78
N VAL A 135 -11.21 0.66 -17.76
CA VAL A 135 -11.19 0.14 -16.39
C VAL A 135 -12.50 -0.58 -16.15
N GLY A 136 -12.48 -1.90 -16.13
CA GLY A 136 -13.50 -2.85 -15.75
C GLY A 136 -14.93 -2.34 -15.48
N ASP A 137 -15.55 -2.87 -14.47
CA ASP A 137 -16.87 -2.39 -14.07
C ASP A 137 -16.79 -1.12 -13.18
N GLU A 138 -17.92 -0.49 -12.99
CA GLU A 138 -18.03 0.77 -12.23
C GLU A 138 -17.79 0.56 -10.73
N ALA A 139 -18.12 -0.62 -10.21
CA ALA A 139 -17.86 -0.97 -8.81
C ALA A 139 -16.36 -1.08 -8.51
N LEU A 140 -15.59 -1.65 -9.46
CA LEU A 140 -14.13 -1.69 -9.35
C LEU A 140 -13.52 -0.28 -9.39
N ARG A 141 -14.03 0.61 -10.27
CA ARG A 141 -13.57 2.02 -10.30
C ARG A 141 -13.85 2.76 -9.03
N ALA A 142 -15.06 2.59 -8.46
CA ALA A 142 -15.42 3.18 -7.18
C ALA A 142 -14.51 2.67 -6.06
N THR A 143 -14.28 1.36 -5.97
CA THR A 143 -13.38 0.76 -4.99
C THR A 143 -11.95 1.31 -5.08
N LEU A 144 -11.43 1.47 -6.31
CA LEU A 144 -10.10 2.03 -6.53
C LEU A 144 -10.03 3.52 -6.17
N ALA A 145 -11.08 4.30 -6.49
CA ALA A 145 -11.17 5.71 -6.14
C ALA A 145 -11.24 5.90 -4.61
N ASP A 146 -12.05 5.11 -3.93
CA ASP A 146 -12.14 5.13 -2.46
C ASP A 146 -10.81 4.77 -1.81
N ALA A 147 -10.09 3.77 -2.36
CA ALA A 147 -8.77 3.40 -1.89
C ALA A 147 -7.72 4.52 -2.06
N LEU A 148 -7.85 5.36 -3.09
CA LEU A 148 -6.96 6.52 -3.30
C LEU A 148 -7.29 7.72 -2.41
N THR A 149 -8.57 7.91 -2.07
CA THR A 149 -9.05 9.04 -1.27
C THR A 149 -9.06 8.75 0.24
N SER A 150 -9.16 7.49 0.61
CA SER A 150 -9.02 7.08 2.01
C SER A 150 -7.55 7.20 2.42
N PRO A 151 -7.25 7.87 3.55
CA PRO A 151 -5.90 7.81 4.11
C PRO A 151 -5.51 6.34 4.24
N ALA A 152 -4.29 5.98 3.84
CA ALA A 152 -3.78 4.64 4.07
C ALA A 152 -3.93 4.34 5.56
N THR A 153 -4.93 3.56 5.92
CA THR A 153 -5.10 3.10 7.29
C THR A 153 -3.92 2.17 7.54
N GLY A 154 -3.02 2.57 8.43
CA GLY A 154 -1.92 1.71 8.83
C GLY A 154 -2.47 0.34 9.27
N SER A 155 -1.69 -0.68 9.15
CA SER A 155 -2.01 -2.01 9.68
C SER A 155 -1.59 -2.13 11.15
N ALA A 156 -2.09 -3.15 11.82
CA ALA A 156 -1.67 -3.56 13.15
C ALA A 156 -1.13 -5.00 13.08
N THR A 157 0.18 -5.15 13.06
CA THR A 157 0.83 -6.45 12.89
C THR A 157 1.68 -6.81 14.10
N THR A 158 1.39 -7.94 14.75
CA THR A 158 2.28 -8.54 15.74
C THR A 158 3.16 -9.58 15.06
N VAL A 159 4.46 -9.30 14.96
CA VAL A 159 5.44 -10.27 14.45
C VAL A 159 5.79 -11.25 15.57
N MET A 160 5.69 -12.55 15.28
CA MET A 160 6.08 -13.66 16.13
C MET A 160 7.25 -14.38 15.45
N LEU A 161 8.47 -14.16 15.95
CA LEU A 161 9.70 -14.58 15.30
C LEU A 161 10.37 -15.73 16.06
N ASP A 162 10.65 -16.81 15.35
CA ASP A 162 11.44 -17.92 15.86
C ASP A 162 12.91 -17.51 16.04
N GLN A 163 13.37 -17.55 17.27
CA GLN A 163 14.75 -17.22 17.64
C GLN A 163 15.71 -18.41 17.49
N ALA A 164 15.17 -19.62 17.26
CA ALA A 164 15.96 -20.83 17.02
C ALA A 164 16.31 -21.01 15.53
N LEU A 165 15.98 -20.03 14.66
CA LEU A 165 16.40 -20.05 13.26
C LEU A 165 17.91 -20.25 13.16
N SER A 166 18.34 -21.43 12.72
CA SER A 166 19.73 -21.85 12.67
C SER A 166 20.23 -22.00 11.23
N GLY A 167 21.56 -22.03 11.07
CA GLY A 167 22.23 -22.16 9.79
C GLY A 167 22.54 -20.81 9.15
N ASP A 168 23.45 -20.88 8.15
CA ASP A 168 23.89 -19.74 7.37
C ASP A 168 23.40 -19.86 5.93
N GLU A 169 22.92 -18.77 5.34
CA GLU A 169 22.48 -18.66 3.94
C GLU A 169 22.97 -17.32 3.38
N GLY A 170 23.53 -17.35 2.17
CA GLY A 170 24.11 -16.14 1.56
C GLY A 170 25.28 -15.54 2.36
N GLY A 171 25.99 -16.38 3.15
CA GLY A 171 27.12 -15.93 3.97
C GLY A 171 26.72 -15.17 5.26
N LYS A 172 25.46 -15.27 5.67
CA LYS A 172 24.93 -14.67 6.90
C LYS A 172 24.05 -15.67 7.65
N PRO A 173 23.95 -15.55 9.00
CA PRO A 173 22.97 -16.32 9.74
C PRO A 173 21.54 -16.12 9.20
N ARG A 174 20.79 -17.22 9.07
CA ARG A 174 19.39 -17.19 8.61
C ARG A 174 18.54 -16.19 9.40
N LEU A 175 18.69 -16.17 10.72
CA LEU A 175 18.02 -15.17 11.60
C LEU A 175 18.39 -13.74 11.19
N ALA A 176 19.65 -13.46 10.83
CA ALA A 176 20.09 -12.11 10.44
C ALA A 176 19.46 -11.66 9.10
N ASN A 177 19.25 -12.59 8.14
CA ASN A 177 18.54 -12.30 6.91
C ASN A 177 17.08 -11.91 7.21
N VAL A 178 16.38 -12.67 8.05
CA VAL A 178 15.00 -12.43 8.45
C VAL A 178 14.86 -11.10 9.22
N THR A 179 15.70 -10.86 10.21
CA THR A 179 15.64 -9.61 11.00
C THR A 179 15.97 -8.39 10.15
N GLY A 180 16.89 -8.53 9.18
CA GLY A 180 17.19 -7.47 8.21
C GLY A 180 16.01 -7.14 7.30
N ALA A 181 15.31 -8.15 6.77
CA ALA A 181 14.12 -7.94 5.95
C ALA A 181 12.99 -7.26 6.77
N LEU A 182 12.77 -7.70 8.01
CA LEU A 182 11.79 -7.08 8.92
C LEU A 182 12.15 -5.63 9.26
N ASP A 183 13.40 -5.32 9.60
CA ASP A 183 13.85 -3.96 9.93
C ASP A 183 13.64 -3.02 8.74
N ASN A 184 14.03 -3.45 7.54
CA ASN A 184 13.82 -2.67 6.32
C ASN A 184 12.33 -2.39 6.08
N ARG A 185 11.46 -3.38 6.25
CA ARG A 185 10.02 -3.20 6.06
C ARG A 185 9.41 -2.29 7.11
N ILE A 186 9.72 -2.49 8.39
CA ILE A 186 9.18 -1.69 9.50
C ILE A 186 9.53 -0.20 9.33
N ARG A 187 10.74 0.11 8.87
CA ARG A 187 11.15 1.50 8.58
C ARG A 187 10.38 2.13 7.42
N ALA A 188 9.88 1.33 6.49
CA ALA A 188 9.11 1.78 5.33
C ALA A 188 7.61 1.89 5.60
N LEU A 189 7.12 1.42 6.77
CA LEU A 189 5.69 1.49 7.11
C LEU A 189 5.25 2.93 7.40
N PRO A 190 3.97 3.26 7.10
CA PRO A 190 3.36 4.50 7.53
C PRO A 190 3.41 4.65 9.05
N THR A 191 3.58 5.87 9.56
CA THR A 191 3.71 6.15 11.00
C THR A 191 2.47 5.83 11.82
N ASN A 192 1.31 5.72 11.19
CA ASN A 192 0.05 5.28 11.79
C ASN A 192 -0.11 3.75 11.85
N SER A 193 0.79 2.99 11.24
CA SER A 193 0.85 1.53 11.43
C SER A 193 1.23 1.20 12.87
N ALA A 194 0.72 0.08 13.37
CA ALA A 194 1.06 -0.46 14.68
C ALA A 194 1.85 -1.75 14.50
N VAL A 195 2.99 -1.86 15.19
CA VAL A 195 3.84 -3.05 15.13
C VAL A 195 4.19 -3.51 16.54
N GLY A 196 4.09 -4.82 16.77
CA GLY A 196 4.59 -5.51 17.95
C GLY A 196 5.60 -6.59 17.54
N LEU A 197 6.49 -6.97 18.46
CA LEU A 197 7.48 -8.03 18.26
C LEU A 197 7.46 -8.99 19.43
N TRP A 198 7.18 -10.24 19.13
CA TRP A 198 7.37 -11.39 20.02
C TRP A 198 8.47 -12.29 19.49
N THR A 199 9.20 -12.92 20.37
CA THR A 199 10.15 -13.99 20.01
C THR A 199 9.81 -15.25 20.77
N PHE A 200 10.16 -16.38 20.18
CA PHE A 200 10.06 -17.70 20.81
C PHE A 200 11.22 -18.61 20.36
N ASN A 201 11.44 -19.65 21.14
CA ASN A 201 12.36 -20.75 20.82
C ASN A 201 11.75 -22.09 21.32
N GLY A 202 12.53 -23.11 21.60
CA GLY A 202 12.03 -24.40 22.08
C GLY A 202 11.63 -24.43 23.56
N VAL A 203 11.84 -23.35 24.31
CA VAL A 203 11.66 -23.31 25.77
C VAL A 203 10.73 -22.17 26.21
N GLU A 204 10.85 -21.01 25.61
CA GLU A 204 10.17 -19.79 26.06
C GLU A 204 9.64 -18.94 24.90
N SER A 205 8.69 -18.09 25.23
CA SER A 205 8.22 -17.00 24.38
C SER A 205 8.11 -15.71 25.20
N ARG A 206 8.36 -14.57 24.54
CA ARG A 206 8.27 -13.27 25.21
C ARG A 206 7.87 -12.14 24.29
N SER A 207 7.15 -11.15 24.82
CA SER A 207 6.95 -9.86 24.17
C SER A 207 8.22 -9.03 24.29
N VAL A 208 8.85 -8.70 23.15
CA VAL A 208 10.06 -7.87 23.10
C VAL A 208 9.68 -6.40 22.95
N VAL A 209 8.73 -6.11 22.06
CA VAL A 209 8.13 -4.79 21.87
C VAL A 209 6.62 -4.98 21.82
N PRO A 210 5.84 -4.42 22.75
CA PRO A 210 4.38 -4.52 22.72
C PRO A 210 3.77 -3.89 21.47
N LEU A 211 2.64 -4.42 20.98
CA LEU A 211 1.92 -3.85 19.84
C LEU A 211 1.52 -2.39 20.12
N GLY A 212 1.79 -1.51 19.19
CA GLY A 212 1.43 -0.11 19.28
C GLY A 212 1.81 0.69 18.04
N PRO A 213 1.25 1.91 17.85
CA PRO A 213 1.56 2.77 16.72
C PRO A 213 3.05 3.08 16.62
N LEU A 214 3.58 3.14 15.39
CA LEU A 214 4.98 3.52 15.17
C LEU A 214 5.28 4.95 15.62
N SER A 215 4.25 5.81 15.69
CA SER A 215 4.34 7.17 16.26
C SER A 215 4.58 7.20 17.77
N ASP A 216 4.21 6.13 18.50
CA ASP A 216 4.25 6.12 19.95
C ASP A 216 5.62 5.67 20.48
N PRO A 217 6.14 6.30 21.51
CA PRO A 217 7.42 5.89 22.10
C PRO A 217 7.27 4.58 22.91
N VAL A 218 8.37 3.85 23.02
CA VAL A 218 8.53 2.67 23.87
C VAL A 218 9.79 2.85 24.72
N GLY A 219 9.65 2.80 26.04
CA GLY A 219 10.80 2.97 26.94
C GLY A 219 11.52 4.31 26.79
N GLY A 220 10.80 5.36 26.36
CA GLY A 220 11.36 6.70 26.16
C GLY A 220 12.08 6.93 24.83
N GLN A 221 12.06 5.96 23.90
CA GLN A 221 12.62 6.09 22.55
C GLN A 221 11.55 5.86 21.48
N PRO A 222 11.74 6.35 20.23
CA PRO A 222 10.83 6.05 19.12
C PRO A 222 10.62 4.54 18.95
N ARG A 223 9.38 4.09 18.75
CA ARG A 223 9.06 2.65 18.59
C ARG A 223 9.83 2.00 17.44
N THR A 224 10.02 2.70 16.32
CA THR A 224 10.85 2.22 15.22
C THR A 224 12.28 1.96 15.64
N ALA A 225 12.87 2.80 16.50
CA ALA A 225 14.21 2.60 17.03
C ALA A 225 14.25 1.41 18.00
N ALA A 226 13.22 1.23 18.85
CA ALA A 226 13.11 0.08 19.75
C ALA A 226 13.01 -1.24 18.98
N LEU A 227 12.17 -1.30 17.93
CA LEU A 227 12.03 -2.46 17.05
C LEU A 227 13.33 -2.76 16.29
N SER A 228 13.94 -1.74 15.67
CA SER A 228 15.22 -1.88 14.99
C SER A 228 16.33 -2.36 15.90
N GLY A 229 16.45 -1.79 17.10
CA GLY A 229 17.44 -2.20 18.08
C GLY A 229 17.25 -3.65 18.56
N ALA A 230 15.99 -4.06 18.77
CA ALA A 230 15.65 -5.43 19.12
C ALA A 230 15.99 -6.44 18.01
N LEU A 231 15.66 -6.10 16.75
CA LEU A 231 15.96 -6.95 15.59
C LEU A 231 17.46 -7.06 15.30
N GLN A 232 18.19 -5.94 15.34
CA GLN A 232 19.64 -5.92 15.10
C GLN A 232 20.46 -6.57 16.23
N GLY A 233 19.97 -6.50 17.47
CA GLY A 233 20.61 -7.14 18.62
C GLY A 233 20.23 -8.61 18.80
N MET A 234 19.39 -9.18 17.92
CA MET A 234 18.91 -10.55 18.07
C MET A 234 19.97 -11.55 17.63
N ALA A 235 20.21 -12.54 18.46
CA ALA A 235 21.08 -13.67 18.18
C ALA A 235 20.28 -14.98 18.26
N PRO A 236 20.66 -16.02 17.51
CA PRO A 236 20.04 -17.33 17.61
C PRO A 236 20.08 -17.84 19.07
N SER A 237 18.98 -18.39 19.54
CA SER A 237 18.83 -18.85 20.93
C SER A 237 18.00 -20.11 21.02
N GLY A 238 18.55 -21.13 21.67
CA GLY A 238 17.87 -22.40 21.91
C GLY A 238 17.79 -23.29 20.69
N SER A 239 17.00 -24.33 20.79
CA SER A 239 16.65 -25.26 19.74
C SER A 239 15.18 -25.69 19.89
N GLY A 240 14.51 -26.01 18.79
CA GLY A 240 13.08 -26.29 18.77
C GLY A 240 12.21 -25.03 18.82
N ALA A 241 10.91 -25.20 18.76
CA ALA A 241 9.95 -24.12 18.62
C ALA A 241 8.68 -24.42 19.44
N VAL A 242 8.37 -23.59 20.46
CA VAL A 242 7.06 -23.62 21.15
C VAL A 242 6.03 -22.79 20.37
N SER A 243 6.01 -22.97 19.03
CA SER A 243 5.32 -22.10 18.10
C SER A 243 3.81 -22.06 18.28
N PHE A 244 3.14 -23.21 18.46
CA PHE A 244 1.68 -23.30 18.61
C PHE A 244 1.21 -22.64 19.91
N THR A 245 1.89 -22.94 21.02
CA THR A 245 1.62 -22.35 22.33
C THR A 245 1.84 -20.84 22.32
N THR A 246 2.89 -20.39 21.65
CA THR A 246 3.19 -18.96 21.48
C THR A 246 2.11 -18.29 20.64
N LEU A 247 1.70 -18.88 19.50
CA LEU A 247 0.64 -18.30 18.68
C LEU A 247 -0.66 -18.13 19.47
N ARG A 248 -1.03 -19.09 20.32
CA ARG A 248 -2.21 -18.95 21.20
C ARG A 248 -2.11 -17.72 22.11
N ILE A 249 -0.95 -17.47 22.68
CA ILE A 249 -0.71 -16.30 23.57
C ILE A 249 -0.75 -15.01 22.75
N VAL A 250 -0.02 -14.96 21.64
CA VAL A 250 0.08 -13.79 20.77
C VAL A 250 -1.27 -13.42 20.12
N TYR A 251 -2.05 -14.41 19.74
CA TYR A 251 -3.39 -14.18 19.19
C TYR A 251 -4.33 -13.53 20.22
N ASN A 252 -4.31 -14.02 21.47
CA ASN A 252 -5.07 -13.42 22.56
C ASN A 252 -4.59 -11.99 22.89
N ASP A 253 -3.27 -11.75 22.85
CA ASP A 253 -2.71 -10.39 23.00
C ASP A 253 -3.16 -9.47 21.87
N ALA A 254 -3.15 -9.96 20.62
CA ALA A 254 -3.64 -9.22 19.47
C ALA A 254 -5.15 -8.89 19.57
N LEU A 255 -5.97 -9.82 20.06
CA LEU A 255 -7.40 -9.56 20.34
C LEU A 255 -7.60 -8.50 21.43
N ALA A 256 -6.79 -8.53 22.48
CA ALA A 256 -6.85 -7.54 23.57
C ALA A 256 -6.41 -6.15 23.10
N ASN A 257 -5.50 -6.09 22.14
CA ASN A 257 -4.94 -4.85 21.56
C ASN A 257 -5.50 -4.55 20.16
N TYR A 258 -6.64 -5.12 19.80
CA TYR A 258 -7.27 -4.95 18.49
C TYR A 258 -7.48 -3.48 18.15
N ARG A 259 -7.14 -3.10 16.92
CA ARG A 259 -7.25 -1.73 16.42
C ARG A 259 -8.37 -1.60 15.40
N PRO A 260 -9.50 -1.00 15.77
CA PRO A 260 -10.59 -0.76 14.85
C PRO A 260 -10.14 0.10 13.66
N GLY A 261 -10.59 -0.25 12.46
CA GLY A 261 -10.26 0.49 11.23
C GLY A 261 -8.88 0.18 10.65
N GLN A 262 -8.10 -0.71 11.28
CA GLN A 262 -6.83 -1.21 10.75
C GLN A 262 -6.95 -2.69 10.37
N ALA A 263 -6.17 -3.15 9.40
CA ALA A 263 -5.99 -4.58 9.17
C ALA A 263 -5.15 -5.16 10.33
N ASN A 264 -5.76 -6.04 11.13
CA ASN A 264 -5.09 -6.66 12.29
C ASN A 264 -4.56 -8.03 11.91
N SER A 265 -3.30 -8.31 12.23
CA SER A 265 -2.66 -9.58 11.90
C SER A 265 -1.61 -10.02 12.90
N VAL A 266 -1.37 -11.33 12.93
CA VAL A 266 -0.19 -11.96 13.52
C VAL A 266 0.64 -12.53 12.36
N LEU A 267 1.91 -12.16 12.27
CA LEU A 267 2.85 -12.77 11.34
C LEU A 267 3.75 -13.74 12.08
N VAL A 268 3.62 -15.02 11.80
CA VAL A 268 4.50 -16.10 12.29
C VAL A 268 5.65 -16.27 11.32
N ILE A 269 6.90 -16.27 11.82
CA ILE A 269 8.09 -16.64 11.05
C ILE A 269 8.79 -17.77 11.79
N THR A 270 8.85 -18.95 11.17
CA THR A 270 9.37 -20.18 11.77
C THR A 270 10.09 -21.03 10.74
N GLN A 271 10.85 -22.00 11.20
CA GLN A 271 11.40 -23.09 10.38
C GLN A 271 10.96 -24.48 10.88
N GLY A 272 10.04 -24.51 11.89
CA GLY A 272 9.55 -25.74 12.51
C GLY A 272 10.66 -26.70 13.02
N PRO A 273 10.30 -27.90 13.44
CA PRO A 273 8.96 -28.30 13.85
C PRO A 273 8.56 -27.75 15.22
N HIS A 274 7.25 -27.73 15.49
CA HIS A 274 6.73 -27.47 16.85
C HIS A 274 7.18 -28.57 17.81
N THR A 275 7.68 -28.18 18.98
CA THR A 275 8.29 -29.11 19.93
C THR A 275 7.57 -29.23 21.28
N ASP A 276 6.62 -28.34 21.58
CA ASP A 276 5.86 -28.36 22.83
C ASP A 276 4.66 -29.29 22.73
N GLN A 277 4.61 -30.28 23.63
CA GLN A 277 3.55 -31.29 23.70
C GLN A 277 2.26 -30.81 24.36
N SER A 278 2.23 -29.58 24.88
CA SER A 278 1.05 -29.04 25.60
C SER A 278 -0.07 -28.58 24.69
N LEU A 279 0.22 -28.35 23.40
CA LEU A 279 -0.75 -28.00 22.37
C LEU A 279 -0.35 -28.63 21.05
N ASP A 280 -1.14 -29.57 20.59
CA ASP A 280 -0.93 -30.23 19.30
C ASP A 280 -1.58 -29.46 18.12
N ALA A 281 -1.37 -29.95 16.90
CA ALA A 281 -1.90 -29.35 15.68
C ALA A 281 -3.44 -29.22 15.68
N ALA A 282 -4.15 -30.24 16.17
CA ALA A 282 -5.61 -30.21 16.23
C ALA A 282 -6.09 -29.19 17.27
N GLY A 283 -5.49 -29.18 18.44
CA GLY A 283 -5.79 -28.21 19.50
C GLY A 283 -5.53 -26.75 19.07
N LEU A 284 -4.48 -26.49 18.28
CA LEU A 284 -4.24 -25.16 17.72
C LEU A 284 -5.33 -24.76 16.73
N GLN A 285 -5.69 -25.64 15.80
CA GLN A 285 -6.75 -25.36 14.82
C GLN A 285 -8.10 -25.11 15.50
N ASP A 286 -8.45 -25.89 16.51
CA ASP A 286 -9.67 -25.71 17.29
C ASP A 286 -9.66 -24.42 18.09
N PHE A 287 -8.50 -24.05 18.65
CA PHE A 287 -8.32 -22.75 19.31
C PHE A 287 -8.59 -21.59 18.35
N VAL A 288 -7.96 -21.57 17.17
CA VAL A 288 -8.11 -20.47 16.20
C VAL A 288 -9.56 -20.34 15.75
N LYS A 289 -10.25 -21.45 15.47
CA LYS A 289 -11.68 -21.45 15.11
C LYS A 289 -12.56 -20.90 16.23
N SER A 290 -12.28 -21.30 17.48
CA SER A 290 -13.09 -20.90 18.64
C SER A 290 -12.84 -19.47 19.11
N ALA A 291 -11.62 -18.96 18.90
CA ALA A 291 -11.22 -17.60 19.28
C ALA A 291 -11.54 -16.55 18.21
N ALA A 292 -11.92 -16.96 17.00
CA ALA A 292 -12.26 -16.06 15.91
C ALA A 292 -13.47 -15.18 16.29
N ASP A 293 -13.29 -13.86 16.19
CA ASP A 293 -14.32 -12.86 16.45
C ASP A 293 -14.61 -12.09 15.14
N PRO A 294 -15.79 -12.26 14.52
CA PRO A 294 -16.13 -11.56 13.27
C PRO A 294 -16.10 -10.03 13.38
N ASN A 295 -16.26 -9.47 14.60
CA ASN A 295 -16.19 -8.03 14.84
C ASN A 295 -14.76 -7.53 15.08
N ARG A 296 -13.83 -8.44 15.35
CA ARG A 296 -12.41 -8.17 15.57
C ARG A 296 -11.55 -9.18 14.81
N PRO A 297 -11.64 -9.19 13.47
CA PRO A 297 -10.91 -10.15 12.67
C PRO A 297 -9.41 -9.95 12.79
N ILE A 298 -8.67 -11.03 13.05
CA ILE A 298 -7.20 -11.07 13.08
C ILE A 298 -6.74 -12.15 12.13
N ALA A 299 -6.03 -11.75 11.07
CA ALA A 299 -5.43 -12.67 10.13
C ALA A 299 -4.15 -13.29 10.72
N ILE A 300 -3.95 -14.58 10.56
CA ILE A 300 -2.69 -15.25 10.86
C ILE A 300 -1.96 -15.49 9.56
N ASN A 301 -0.85 -14.79 9.38
CA ASN A 301 0.04 -14.96 8.25
C ASN A 301 1.26 -15.78 8.67
N VAL A 302 1.75 -16.62 7.79
CA VAL A 302 2.89 -17.50 8.10
C VAL A 302 3.94 -17.41 7.01
N ILE A 303 5.18 -17.15 7.39
CA ILE A 303 6.39 -17.37 6.58
C ILE A 303 7.11 -18.56 7.18
N ASP A 304 7.15 -19.63 6.42
CA ASP A 304 7.78 -20.88 6.80
C ASP A 304 9.07 -21.08 6.01
N LEU A 305 10.18 -21.31 6.71
CA LEU A 305 11.52 -21.35 6.13
C LEU A 305 12.00 -22.80 5.97
N GLY A 306 12.02 -23.28 4.74
CA GLY A 306 12.49 -24.61 4.40
C GLY A 306 11.40 -25.68 4.44
N ASP A 307 11.73 -26.87 4.92
CA ASP A 307 10.84 -28.03 5.01
C ASP A 307 10.33 -28.20 6.44
N ASP A 308 9.17 -27.63 6.74
CA ASP A 308 8.52 -27.77 8.04
C ASP A 308 7.50 -28.93 8.00
N PRO A 309 7.61 -29.95 8.87
CA PRO A 309 6.61 -31.01 8.96
C PRO A 309 5.23 -30.51 9.43
N ASP A 310 5.15 -29.32 10.07
CA ASP A 310 3.90 -28.71 10.52
C ASP A 310 3.22 -27.83 9.46
N ARG A 311 3.76 -27.81 8.23
CA ARG A 311 3.22 -27.05 7.09
C ARG A 311 1.70 -27.13 6.96
N GLY A 312 1.14 -28.36 6.99
CA GLY A 312 -0.31 -28.53 6.87
C GLY A 312 -1.13 -27.87 7.99
N THR A 313 -0.55 -27.79 9.20
CA THR A 313 -1.14 -27.05 10.33
C THR A 313 -1.11 -25.55 10.08
N TRP A 314 0.00 -25.02 9.62
CA TRP A 314 0.16 -23.59 9.30
C TRP A 314 -0.76 -23.15 8.16
N GLU A 315 -0.87 -23.94 7.10
CA GLU A 315 -1.80 -23.69 5.99
C GLU A 315 -3.26 -23.65 6.49
N ALA A 316 -3.66 -24.61 7.33
CA ALA A 316 -5.02 -24.68 7.87
C ALA A 316 -5.33 -23.50 8.81
N VAL A 317 -4.39 -23.09 9.66
CA VAL A 317 -4.55 -21.96 10.60
C VAL A 317 -4.62 -20.62 9.85
N ALA A 318 -3.76 -20.42 8.87
CA ALA A 318 -3.78 -19.24 8.01
C ALA A 318 -5.13 -19.13 7.29
N GLN A 319 -5.57 -20.19 6.62
CA GLN A 319 -6.86 -20.24 5.93
C GLN A 319 -8.05 -19.96 6.88
N ALA A 320 -8.06 -20.58 8.06
CA ALA A 320 -9.15 -20.43 9.01
C ALA A 320 -9.29 -19.00 9.56
N SER A 321 -8.21 -18.23 9.61
CA SER A 321 -8.17 -16.85 10.09
C SER A 321 -8.31 -15.80 8.97
N GLY A 322 -8.38 -16.20 7.70
CA GLY A 322 -8.37 -15.29 6.56
C GLY A 322 -7.00 -14.71 6.22
N GLY A 323 -5.94 -15.30 6.75
CA GLY A 323 -4.55 -14.96 6.43
C GLY A 323 -3.97 -15.83 5.31
N SER A 324 -2.65 -15.84 5.18
CA SER A 324 -1.93 -16.54 4.12
C SER A 324 -0.71 -17.29 4.64
N TYR A 325 -0.37 -18.37 3.97
CA TYR A 325 0.82 -19.17 4.20
C TYR A 325 1.78 -19.02 3.02
N GLN A 326 3.05 -18.78 3.30
CA GLN A 326 4.12 -18.73 2.29
C GLN A 326 5.30 -19.55 2.76
N ASN A 327 5.70 -20.54 1.95
CA ASN A 327 6.97 -21.25 2.15
C ASN A 327 8.07 -20.52 1.38
N VAL A 328 9.15 -20.21 2.09
CA VAL A 328 10.35 -19.57 1.54
C VAL A 328 11.51 -20.53 1.66
N GLY A 329 12.04 -20.99 0.53
CA GLY A 329 13.07 -22.03 0.49
C GLY A 329 14.42 -21.60 1.09
N ALA A 330 14.76 -20.29 0.98
CA ALA A 330 16.01 -19.76 1.50
C ALA A 330 15.84 -18.32 2.04
N SER A 331 16.44 -18.03 3.19
CA SER A 331 16.29 -16.73 3.87
C SER A 331 17.06 -15.59 3.21
N ASP A 332 18.01 -15.88 2.33
CA ASP A 332 18.76 -14.90 1.54
C ASP A 332 18.13 -14.62 0.17
N SER A 333 16.96 -15.24 -0.11
CA SER A 333 16.27 -15.10 -1.38
C SER A 333 15.41 -13.82 -1.46
N PRO A 334 15.16 -13.28 -2.67
CA PRO A 334 14.22 -12.16 -2.86
C PRO A 334 12.79 -12.46 -2.41
N GLU A 335 12.41 -13.74 -2.38
CA GLU A 335 11.10 -14.22 -1.94
C GLU A 335 10.85 -13.86 -0.48
N LEU A 336 11.86 -13.92 0.41
CA LEU A 336 11.71 -13.49 1.80
C LEU A 336 11.34 -12.01 1.90
N ALA A 337 12.07 -11.14 1.18
CA ALA A 337 11.79 -9.71 1.20
C ALA A 337 10.39 -9.39 0.66
N THR A 338 9.97 -10.11 -0.38
CA THR A 338 8.62 -10.01 -0.96
C THR A 338 7.55 -10.47 0.03
N ALA A 339 7.74 -11.64 0.67
CA ALA A 339 6.83 -12.18 1.67
C ALA A 339 6.66 -11.22 2.85
N VAL A 340 7.77 -10.72 3.42
CA VAL A 340 7.74 -9.75 4.52
C VAL A 340 7.05 -8.45 4.09
N THR A 341 7.31 -7.94 2.89
CA THR A 341 6.67 -6.72 2.38
C THR A 341 5.15 -6.89 2.23
N THR A 342 4.71 -8.04 1.77
CA THR A 342 3.29 -8.35 1.56
C THR A 342 2.54 -8.58 2.86
N LEU A 343 3.16 -9.28 3.83
CA LEU A 343 2.50 -9.76 5.05
C LEU A 343 2.65 -8.82 6.26
N VAL A 344 3.58 -7.88 6.21
CA VAL A 344 3.70 -6.74 7.13
C VAL A 344 3.23 -5.49 6.37
N SER A 345 1.95 -5.33 6.25
CA SER A 345 1.33 -4.26 5.44
C SER A 345 0.98 -3.05 6.28
#